data_4591ce8244e5b6dfba4851aa84612c0c
#
_entry.id   4591ce8244e5b6dfba4851aa84612c0c
#
_cell.length_a   1.000
_cell.length_b   1.000
_cell.length_c   1.000
_cell.angle_alpha   90.00
_cell.angle_beta   90.00
_cell.angle_gamma   90.00
#
_symmetry.space_group_name_H-M   'P 1'
#
loop_
_entity.id
_entity.type
_entity.pdbx_description
1 polymer ?
#
loop_
_entity_poly.entity_id
_entity_poly.type
_entity_poly.pdbx_seq_one_letter_code
_entity_poly.pdbx_strand_id
1 'polypeptide(L)'
;MARIRTIKPEFWSSPGIETLEYRWRLLYIGLWQLADDFGRGSFNPREFLGFVFPADMSEDSGGIRRGCGELRRVFGVEFYSVGGRHFYAIPSWEKHQKVDRRTKASKFPGPGEGVPFDPVSDEPLPAGLGGSAVVSA
;
A
#
# COMPACT_ATOMS: atom_id res chain seq x y z
N MET A 1 -13.08 0.96 7.62
CA MET A 1 -13.23 2.32 8.11
C MET A 1 -11.87 2.99 8.26
N ALA A 2 -11.76 4.21 7.76
CA ALA A 2 -10.50 4.92 7.82
C ALA A 2 -10.15 5.32 9.26
N ARG A 3 -8.86 5.39 9.55
CA ARG A 3 -8.36 5.67 10.89
C ARG A 3 -7.33 6.78 10.88
N ILE A 4 -7.22 7.49 12.00
CA ILE A 4 -6.17 8.47 12.18
C ILE A 4 -4.84 7.73 12.27
N ARG A 5 -3.84 8.20 11.55
CA ARG A 5 -2.50 7.63 11.58
C ARG A 5 -1.48 8.75 11.82
N THR A 6 -0.30 8.36 12.27
CA THR A 6 0.77 9.32 12.53
C THR A 6 1.77 9.33 11.37
N ILE A 7 2.43 10.48 11.20
CA ILE A 7 3.53 10.61 10.23
C ILE A 7 4.77 10.94 11.04
N LYS A 8 5.69 9.98 11.11
CA LYS A 8 6.94 10.21 11.82
C LYS A 8 7.84 11.12 10.97
N PRO A 9 8.64 11.98 11.62
CA PRO A 9 9.55 12.86 10.86
C PRO A 9 10.47 12.10 9.91
N GLU A 10 10.88 10.90 10.25
CA GLU A 10 11.76 10.08 9.43
C GLU A 10 11.14 9.69 8.09
N PHE A 11 9.81 9.78 7.96
CA PHE A 11 9.15 9.50 6.71
C PHE A 11 9.72 10.35 5.57
N TRP A 12 10.02 11.62 5.85
CA TRP A 12 10.51 12.54 4.83
C TRP A 12 11.92 12.23 4.36
N SER A 13 12.64 11.39 5.10
CA SER A 13 13.98 10.95 4.75
C SER A 13 14.00 9.53 4.22
N SER A 14 12.87 8.95 3.89
CA SER A 14 12.80 7.58 3.39
C SER A 14 13.64 7.42 2.13
N PRO A 15 14.43 6.34 2.00
CA PRO A 15 15.22 6.12 0.81
C PRO A 15 14.34 6.08 -0.44
N GLY A 16 14.71 6.85 -1.45
CA GLY A 16 14.00 6.89 -2.71
C GLY A 16 12.79 7.80 -2.74
N ILE A 17 12.42 8.44 -1.63
CA ILE A 17 11.23 9.29 -1.59
C ILE A 17 11.36 10.47 -2.56
N GLU A 18 12.58 10.93 -2.80
CA GLU A 18 12.81 12.07 -3.72
C GLU A 18 12.42 11.72 -5.16
N THR A 19 12.32 10.44 -5.50
CA THR A 19 11.92 10.01 -6.85
C THR A 19 10.39 9.87 -6.96
N LEU A 20 9.69 10.04 -5.86
CA LEU A 20 8.26 9.80 -5.82
C LEU A 20 7.49 11.10 -5.98
N GLU A 21 6.55 11.14 -6.90
CA GLU A 21 5.70 12.32 -7.08
C GLU A 21 4.92 12.60 -5.80
N TYR A 22 4.63 13.88 -5.55
CA TYR A 22 3.95 14.29 -4.33
C TYR A 22 2.59 13.60 -4.15
N ARG A 23 1.84 13.45 -5.24
CA ARG A 23 0.54 12.79 -5.19
C ARG A 23 0.64 11.35 -4.70
N TRP A 24 1.74 10.68 -4.98
CA TRP A 24 1.91 9.29 -4.53
C TRP A 24 2.35 9.23 -3.07
N ARG A 25 3.01 10.26 -2.57
CA ARG A 25 3.25 10.37 -1.12
C ARG A 25 1.95 10.51 -0.38
N LEU A 26 1.01 11.31 -0.92
CA LEU A 26 -0.33 11.43 -0.35
C LEU A 26 -1.09 10.11 -0.44
N LEU A 27 -0.98 9.42 -1.55
CA LEU A 27 -1.63 8.11 -1.71
C LEU A 27 -1.13 7.13 -0.64
N TYR A 28 0.17 7.11 -0.38
CA TYR A 28 0.74 6.21 0.62
C TYR A 28 0.15 6.48 2.01
N ILE A 29 0.10 7.75 2.39
CA ILE A 29 -0.51 8.13 3.67
C ILE A 29 -1.99 7.70 3.73
N GLY A 30 -2.70 7.86 2.61
CA GLY A 30 -4.10 7.42 2.53
C GLY A 30 -4.24 5.92 2.73
N LEU A 31 -3.32 5.12 2.19
CA LEU A 31 -3.35 3.67 2.38
C LEU A 31 -3.17 3.30 3.85
N TRP A 32 -2.37 4.06 4.61
CA TRP A 32 -2.24 3.81 6.05
C TRP A 32 -3.58 3.99 6.76
N GLN A 33 -4.34 4.99 6.35
CA GLN A 33 -5.61 5.30 6.99
C GLN A 33 -6.70 4.29 6.63
N LEU A 34 -6.62 3.70 5.45
CA LEU A 34 -7.56 2.67 5.01
C LEU A 34 -7.17 1.28 5.51
N ALA A 35 -5.91 1.09 5.92
CA ALA A 35 -5.45 -0.19 6.42
C ALA A 35 -6.03 -0.49 7.80
N ASP A 36 -6.09 -1.78 8.12
CA ASP A 36 -6.43 -2.19 9.49
C ASP A 36 -5.22 -1.96 10.41
N ASP A 37 -5.35 -2.35 11.67
CA ASP A 37 -4.28 -2.13 12.65
C ASP A 37 -3.06 -3.02 12.44
N PHE A 38 -3.10 -3.86 11.41
CA PHE A 38 -1.96 -4.70 11.03
C PHE A 38 -1.32 -4.23 9.73
N GLY A 39 -1.78 -3.10 9.18
CA GLY A 39 -1.23 -2.53 7.96
C GLY A 39 -1.72 -3.20 6.69
N ARG A 40 -2.86 -3.88 6.74
CA ARG A 40 -3.41 -4.61 5.60
C ARG A 40 -4.75 -4.03 5.19
N GLY A 41 -5.05 -4.08 3.91
CA GLY A 41 -6.34 -3.63 3.40
C GLY A 41 -6.68 -4.26 2.07
N SER A 42 -7.91 -4.03 1.62
CA SER A 42 -8.33 -4.45 0.29
C SER A 42 -7.72 -3.56 -0.77
N PHE A 43 -7.26 -4.16 -1.85
CA PHE A 43 -6.75 -3.39 -2.98
C PHE A 43 -7.93 -2.99 -3.85
N ASN A 44 -8.27 -1.71 -3.82
CA ASN A 44 -9.39 -1.18 -4.58
C ASN A 44 -9.02 0.21 -5.08
N PRO A 45 -8.49 0.34 -6.32
CA PRO A 45 -8.05 1.63 -6.86
C PRO A 45 -9.14 2.69 -6.87
N ARG A 46 -10.40 2.31 -7.07
CA ARG A 46 -11.50 3.27 -7.06
C ARG A 46 -11.73 3.84 -5.67
N GLU A 47 -11.62 3.00 -4.66
CA GLU A 47 -11.75 3.46 -3.28
C GLU A 47 -10.61 4.42 -2.95
N PHE A 48 -9.40 4.08 -3.34
CA PHE A 48 -8.23 4.94 -3.09
C PHE A 48 -8.41 6.29 -3.77
N LEU A 49 -8.88 6.28 -5.00
CA LEU A 49 -9.12 7.50 -5.76
C LEU A 49 -10.12 8.41 -5.04
N GLY A 50 -11.26 7.85 -4.64
CA GLY A 50 -12.30 8.63 -3.98
C GLY A 50 -11.92 9.10 -2.60
N PHE A 51 -11.08 8.35 -1.89
CA PHE A 51 -10.67 8.69 -0.54
C PHE A 51 -9.57 9.76 -0.52
N VAL A 52 -8.54 9.59 -1.35
CA VAL A 52 -7.36 10.46 -1.29
C VAL A 52 -7.50 11.68 -2.20
N PHE A 53 -8.16 11.53 -3.33
CA PHE A 53 -8.28 12.59 -4.35
C PHE A 53 -9.76 12.87 -4.70
N PRO A 54 -10.59 13.19 -3.70
CA PRO A 54 -12.01 13.44 -3.98
C PRO A 54 -12.18 14.63 -4.92
N ALA A 55 -13.01 14.45 -5.93
CA ALA A 55 -13.34 15.49 -6.91
C ALA A 55 -12.13 15.98 -7.72
N ASP A 56 -11.03 15.26 -7.72
CA ASP A 56 -9.86 15.62 -8.53
C ASP A 56 -10.05 15.06 -9.95
N MET A 57 -10.41 15.92 -10.87
CA MET A 57 -10.70 15.53 -12.25
C MET A 57 -9.46 15.15 -13.03
N SER A 58 -8.26 15.40 -12.48
CA SER A 58 -7.01 15.05 -13.16
C SER A 58 -6.55 13.64 -12.82
N GLU A 59 -7.26 12.93 -11.90
CA GLU A 59 -6.88 11.57 -11.53
C GLU A 59 -7.91 10.56 -11.99
N ASP A 60 -7.46 9.32 -12.20
CA ASP A 60 -8.33 8.20 -12.52
C ASP A 60 -7.76 6.91 -11.93
N SER A 61 -8.51 5.82 -12.05
CA SER A 61 -8.10 4.54 -11.49
C SER A 61 -6.79 4.03 -12.09
N GLY A 62 -6.55 4.29 -13.37
CA GLY A 62 -5.30 3.91 -14.01
C GLY A 62 -4.11 4.64 -13.40
N GLY A 63 -4.29 5.94 -13.11
CA GLY A 63 -3.26 6.72 -12.42
C GLY A 63 -3.00 6.18 -11.02
N ILE A 64 -4.06 5.84 -10.29
CA ILE A 64 -3.91 5.27 -8.95
C ILE A 64 -3.14 3.94 -9.01
N ARG A 65 -3.41 3.10 -10.01
CA ARG A 65 -2.66 1.85 -10.17
C ARG A 65 -1.17 2.12 -10.41
N ARG A 66 -0.85 3.11 -11.24
CA ARG A 66 0.55 3.51 -11.46
C ARG A 66 1.18 4.01 -10.15
N GLY A 67 0.41 4.78 -9.38
CA GLY A 67 0.87 5.22 -8.06
C GLY A 67 1.17 4.06 -7.14
N CYS A 68 0.30 3.05 -7.12
CA CYS A 68 0.54 1.85 -6.31
C CYS A 68 1.81 1.13 -6.75
N GLY A 69 2.08 1.09 -8.06
CA GLY A 69 3.33 0.54 -8.57
C GLY A 69 4.54 1.30 -8.05
N GLU A 70 4.43 2.63 -7.95
CA GLU A 70 5.49 3.45 -7.39
C GLU A 70 5.66 3.21 -5.89
N LEU A 71 4.58 2.99 -5.16
CA LEU A 71 4.68 2.67 -3.73
C LEU A 71 5.32 1.31 -3.52
N ARG A 72 5.07 0.36 -4.42
CA ARG A 72 5.75 -0.91 -4.39
C ARG A 72 7.25 -0.73 -4.62
N ARG A 73 7.62 0.10 -5.60
CA ARG A 73 9.01 0.34 -5.95
C ARG A 73 9.78 1.04 -4.83
N VAL A 74 9.18 2.07 -4.24
CA VAL A 74 9.89 2.93 -3.28
C VAL A 74 9.82 2.38 -1.87
N PHE A 75 8.65 1.93 -1.44
CA PHE A 75 8.44 1.53 -0.04
C PHE A 75 8.27 0.02 0.15
N GLY A 76 8.22 -0.73 -0.94
CA GLY A 76 8.05 -2.17 -0.83
C GLY A 76 6.64 -2.60 -0.42
N VAL A 77 5.63 -1.76 -0.67
CA VAL A 77 4.25 -2.14 -0.39
C VAL A 77 3.94 -3.43 -1.14
N GLU A 78 3.36 -4.39 -0.45
CA GLU A 78 3.04 -5.68 -1.03
C GLU A 78 1.61 -5.70 -1.54
N PHE A 79 1.42 -6.16 -2.78
CA PHE A 79 0.11 -6.35 -3.38
C PHE A 79 -0.01 -7.83 -3.74
N TYR A 80 -1.07 -8.47 -3.26
CA TYR A 80 -1.20 -9.92 -3.39
C TYR A 80 -2.66 -10.31 -3.51
N SER A 81 -2.90 -11.49 -4.08
CA SER A 81 -4.25 -12.02 -4.18
C SER A 81 -4.37 -13.33 -3.44
N VAL A 82 -5.51 -13.53 -2.80
CA VAL A 82 -5.83 -14.75 -2.08
C VAL A 82 -7.27 -15.09 -2.45
N GLY A 83 -7.48 -16.28 -3.02
CA GLY A 83 -8.82 -16.71 -3.38
C GLY A 83 -9.53 -15.78 -4.36
N GLY A 84 -8.79 -15.19 -5.29
CA GLY A 84 -9.36 -14.28 -6.28
C GLY A 84 -9.61 -12.87 -5.79
N ARG A 85 -9.28 -12.57 -4.54
CA ARG A 85 -9.44 -11.24 -3.97
C ARG A 85 -8.08 -10.58 -3.82
N HIS A 86 -8.04 -9.26 -3.99
CA HIS A 86 -6.80 -8.49 -4.00
C HIS A 86 -6.65 -7.68 -2.72
N PHE A 87 -5.43 -7.68 -2.19
CA PHE A 87 -5.10 -7.02 -0.91
C PHE A 87 -3.79 -6.27 -1.03
N TYR A 88 -3.51 -5.41 -0.04
CA TYR A 88 -2.19 -4.82 0.11
C TYR A 88 -1.74 -4.92 1.57
N ALA A 89 -0.44 -4.85 1.77
CA ALA A 89 0.15 -4.82 3.11
C ALA A 89 1.30 -3.82 3.13
N ILE A 90 1.33 -3.02 4.19
CA ILE A 90 2.40 -2.05 4.41
C ILE A 90 3.53 -2.76 5.16
N PRO A 91 4.75 -2.83 4.58
CA PRO A 91 5.84 -3.52 5.25
C PRO A 91 6.29 -2.76 6.51
N SER A 92 6.75 -3.49 7.48
CA SER A 92 7.26 -2.92 8.73
C SER A 92 6.26 -2.00 9.44
N TRP A 93 4.99 -2.35 9.35
CA TRP A 93 3.91 -1.53 9.89
C TRP A 93 4.14 -1.13 11.34
N GLU A 94 4.59 -2.05 12.16
CA GLU A 94 4.77 -1.80 13.59
C GLU A 94 5.88 -0.79 13.88
N LYS A 95 6.80 -0.61 12.95
CA LYS A 95 7.85 0.39 13.09
C LYS A 95 7.35 1.78 12.75
N HIS A 96 6.28 1.86 11.95
CA HIS A 96 5.76 3.13 11.46
C HIS A 96 4.57 3.63 12.25
N GLN A 97 3.79 2.73 12.85
CA GLN A 97 2.57 3.10 13.54
C GLN A 97 2.50 2.43 14.90
N LYS A 98 2.15 3.24 15.89
CA LYS A 98 1.84 2.72 17.21
C LYS A 98 0.33 2.55 17.26
N VAL A 99 -0.13 1.34 17.44
CA VAL A 99 -1.57 1.07 17.50
C VAL A 99 -1.88 0.27 18.75
N ASP A 100 -3.04 0.57 19.33
CA ASP A 100 -3.56 -0.18 20.45
C ASP A 100 -4.53 -1.20 19.89
N ARG A 101 -4.03 -2.41 19.63
CA ARG A 101 -4.82 -3.43 18.99
C ARG A 101 -5.73 -4.12 19.97
N ARG A 102 -7.00 -4.15 19.64
CA ARG A 102 -8.00 -4.88 20.40
C ARG A 102 -8.18 -6.29 19.88
N THR A 103 -7.82 -6.53 18.63
CA THR A 103 -7.88 -7.85 18.04
C THR A 103 -6.46 -8.40 17.92
N LYS A 104 -6.33 -9.73 17.97
CA LYS A 104 -5.03 -10.38 17.89
C LYS A 104 -4.66 -10.80 16.48
N ALA A 105 -5.57 -10.65 15.54
CA ALA A 105 -5.36 -11.06 14.15
C ALA A 105 -6.04 -10.10 13.21
N SER A 106 -5.44 -9.92 12.03
CA SER A 106 -6.02 -9.11 10.98
C SER A 106 -7.24 -9.79 10.40
N LYS A 107 -8.19 -9.00 9.90
CA LYS A 107 -9.34 -9.51 9.15
C LYS A 107 -8.92 -9.91 7.74
N PHE A 108 -7.76 -9.48 7.30
CA PHE A 108 -7.27 -9.76 5.95
C PHE A 108 -6.15 -10.80 5.99
N PRO A 109 -6.05 -11.64 4.96
CA PRO A 109 -4.95 -12.61 4.91
C PRO A 109 -3.62 -11.88 4.77
N GLY A 110 -2.54 -12.51 5.23
CA GLY A 110 -1.22 -11.95 5.08
C GLY A 110 -0.64 -12.20 3.69
N PRO A 111 0.39 -11.43 3.31
CA PRO A 111 0.98 -11.60 1.98
C PRO A 111 1.60 -12.97 1.76
N GLY A 112 2.03 -13.65 2.82
CA GLY A 112 2.57 -15.00 2.71
C GLY A 112 1.52 -16.05 2.32
N GLU A 113 0.23 -15.71 2.41
CA GLU A 113 -0.84 -16.64 2.06
C GLU A 113 -1.28 -16.48 0.61
N GLY A 114 -0.74 -15.54 -0.12
CA GLY A 114 -1.23 -15.19 -1.44
C GLY A 114 -0.17 -15.19 -2.51
N VAL A 115 -0.60 -14.79 -3.70
CA VAL A 115 0.25 -14.68 -4.87
C VAL A 115 0.47 -13.19 -5.13
N PRO A 116 1.72 -12.72 -5.15
CA PRO A 116 1.96 -11.30 -5.43
C PRO A 116 1.58 -10.96 -6.87
N PHE A 117 1.10 -9.73 -7.06
CA PHE A 117 0.75 -9.25 -8.39
C PHE A 117 1.25 -7.82 -8.60
N ASP A 118 1.35 -7.44 -9.86
CA ASP A 118 1.71 -6.08 -10.26
C ASP A 118 0.44 -5.21 -10.16
N PRO A 119 0.42 -4.19 -9.30
CA PRO A 119 -0.80 -3.38 -9.16
C PRO A 119 -1.15 -2.56 -10.40
N VAL A 120 -0.20 -2.39 -11.32
CA VAL A 120 -0.46 -1.65 -12.56
C VAL A 120 -1.23 -2.50 -13.55
N SER A 121 -0.83 -3.77 -13.71
CA SER A 121 -1.37 -4.65 -14.75
C SER A 121 -2.27 -5.76 -14.22
N ASP A 122 -2.30 -6.00 -12.93
CA ASP A 122 -2.96 -7.13 -12.26
C ASP A 122 -2.30 -8.47 -12.57
N GLU A 123 -1.20 -8.48 -13.30
CA GLU A 123 -0.53 -9.74 -13.65
C GLU A 123 0.18 -10.33 -12.44
N PRO A 124 0.11 -11.65 -12.25
CA PRO A 124 0.89 -12.29 -11.18
C PRO A 124 2.37 -12.04 -11.39
N LEU A 125 3.08 -11.83 -10.29
CA LEU A 125 4.52 -11.67 -10.33
C LEU A 125 5.19 -13.03 -10.17
N PRO A 126 6.38 -13.24 -10.77
CA PRO A 126 7.13 -14.45 -10.53
C PRO A 126 7.44 -14.65 -9.05
N ALA A 127 7.57 -15.90 -8.64
CA ALA A 127 7.92 -16.22 -7.26
C ALA A 127 9.21 -15.51 -6.88
N GLY A 128 9.22 -14.94 -5.68
CA GLY A 128 10.39 -14.23 -5.20
C GLY A 128 10.45 -12.75 -5.55
N LEU A 129 9.54 -12.26 -6.40
CA LEU A 129 9.52 -10.85 -6.78
C LEU A 129 8.38 -10.08 -6.11
N GLY A 130 7.69 -10.70 -5.17
CA GLY A 130 6.63 -10.00 -4.47
C GLY A 130 7.20 -9.04 -3.45
N GLY A 131 6.44 -8.00 -3.13
CA GLY A 131 6.82 -7.10 -2.06
C GLY A 131 7.98 -6.21 -2.35
N SER A 132 8.97 -6.30 -1.55
CA SER A 132 10.06 -5.34 -1.52
C SER A 132 10.82 -5.23 -2.79
N ALA A 133 10.90 -4.05 -3.18
CA ALA A 133 11.62 -3.80 -4.36
C ALA A 133 13.05 -3.81 -4.11
N VAL A 134 13.27 -4.00 -3.03
CA VAL A 134 14.44 -3.93 -2.72
C VAL A 134 15.22 -4.61 -3.20
N VAL A 135 14.81 -5.23 -3.44
CA VAL A 135 15.47 -5.88 -3.86
C VAL A 135 16.39 -5.40 -4.43
N SER A 136 16.33 -4.78 -4.59
CA SER A 136 17.07 -4.42 -5.08
C SER A 136 17.98 -4.19 -4.90
N ALA A 137 18.05 -4.28 -4.94
CA ALA A 137 18.90 -4.17 -4.79
C ALA A 137 19.71 -4.25 -4.88
#